data_035c767a4a2f816474ac4e7fad3fafd3
#
_entry.id   035c767a4a2f816474ac4e7fad3fafd3
#
_cell.length_a   1.000
_cell.length_b   1.000
_cell.length_c   1.000
_cell.angle_alpha   90.00
_cell.angle_beta   90.00
_cell.angle_gamma   90.00
#
_symmetry.space_group_name_H-M   'P 1'
#
loop_
_entity.id
_entity.type
_entity.pdbx_description
1 polymer ?
#
loop_
_entity_poly.entity_id
_entity_poly.type
_entity_poly.pdbx_seq_one_letter_code
_entity_poly.pdbx_strand_id
1 'polypeptide(L)'
;SGYGTGGGLLDLTVRNGEVAATERYFTLSMKNHHGGVVLVDGYLYGFNDSILTCLDFATGRVMWRHRSVGKGSVSFADGHLYVQSETNLVGLVEATPSGYREKGRFEIPDKGLSSWAHPVVSNGRLYVRNQDTMLVYDIHE
;
A
#
# COMPACT_ATOMS: atom_id res chain seq x y z
N SER A 1 2.90 7.98 -9.15
CA SER A 1 1.58 8.29 -8.59
C SER A 1 1.66 9.52 -7.72
N GLY A 2 0.57 10.27 -7.63
CA GLY A 2 0.54 11.50 -6.85
C GLY A 2 -0.83 11.88 -6.32
N TYR A 3 -0.80 12.67 -5.24
CA TYR A 3 -1.99 13.21 -4.56
C TYR A 3 -2.84 14.05 -5.53
N GLY A 4 -4.13 13.72 -5.62
CA GLY A 4 -5.08 14.41 -6.49
C GLY A 4 -4.89 14.17 -8.00
N THR A 5 -3.79 13.54 -8.41
CA THR A 5 -3.41 13.41 -9.83
C THR A 5 -3.77 12.05 -10.41
N GLY A 6 -3.26 10.97 -9.83
CA GLY A 6 -3.36 9.62 -10.36
C GLY A 6 -2.01 8.92 -10.37
N GLY A 7 -1.87 7.87 -11.19
CA GLY A 7 -0.63 7.13 -11.36
C GLY A 7 -0.42 6.67 -12.80
N GLY A 8 0.83 6.60 -13.22
CA GLY A 8 1.21 6.13 -14.55
C GLY A 8 2.29 5.06 -14.48
N LEU A 9 2.31 4.19 -15.47
CA LEU A 9 3.40 3.25 -15.73
C LEU A 9 4.18 3.71 -16.95
N LEU A 10 5.50 3.76 -16.80
CA LEU A 10 6.42 4.11 -17.87
C LEU A 10 7.31 2.91 -18.20
N ASP A 11 7.48 2.64 -19.49
CA ASP A 11 8.54 1.77 -19.99
C ASP A 11 9.81 2.59 -20.17
N LEU A 12 10.90 2.16 -19.56
CA LEU A 12 12.20 2.81 -19.68
C LEU A 12 13.08 2.00 -20.65
N THR A 13 13.68 2.68 -21.60
CA THR A 13 14.67 2.10 -22.52
C THR A 13 15.97 2.87 -22.43
N VAL A 14 17.09 2.14 -22.47
CA VAL A 14 18.42 2.75 -22.48
C VAL A 14 19.07 2.45 -23.83
N ARG A 15 19.48 3.50 -24.56
CA ARG A 15 20.21 3.41 -25.83
C ARG A 15 21.37 4.40 -25.82
N ASN A 16 22.59 3.93 -26.07
CA ASN A 16 23.79 4.78 -26.14
C ASN A 16 24.02 5.65 -24.90
N GLY A 17 23.62 5.16 -23.69
CA GLY A 17 23.73 5.92 -22.46
C GLY A 17 22.58 6.92 -22.20
N GLU A 18 21.65 7.08 -23.12
CA GLU A 18 20.45 7.90 -22.94
C GLU A 18 19.27 7.07 -22.48
N VAL A 19 18.47 7.62 -21.56
CA VAL A 19 17.23 7.02 -21.06
C VAL A 19 16.04 7.66 -21.74
N ALA A 20 15.21 6.85 -22.40
CA ALA A 20 13.91 7.28 -22.92
C ALA A 20 12.79 6.63 -22.11
N ALA A 21 11.72 7.38 -21.84
CA ALA A 21 10.52 6.93 -21.16
C ALA A 21 9.31 7.00 -22.09
N THR A 22 8.54 5.93 -22.14
CA THR A 22 7.28 5.88 -22.90
C THR A 22 6.15 5.50 -21.94
N GLU A 23 5.08 6.31 -21.93
CA GLU A 23 3.91 6.00 -21.11
C GLU A 23 3.20 4.77 -21.65
N ARG A 24 3.02 3.75 -20.79
CA ARG A 24 2.24 2.56 -21.09
C ARG A 24 0.77 2.78 -20.78
N TYR A 25 0.47 3.38 -19.62
CA TYR A 25 -0.86 3.83 -19.25
C TYR A 25 -0.82 4.90 -18.16
N PHE A 26 -1.91 5.63 -18.05
CA PHE A 26 -2.22 6.51 -16.93
C PHE A 26 -3.58 6.13 -16.34
N THR A 27 -3.72 6.16 -15.01
CA THR A 27 -4.97 5.82 -14.31
C THR A 27 -5.27 6.79 -13.16
N LEU A 28 -6.55 7.15 -13.00
CA LEU A 28 -7.04 7.88 -11.83
C LEU A 28 -7.32 6.96 -10.63
N SER A 29 -7.07 5.67 -10.79
CA SER A 29 -7.35 4.65 -9.76
C SER A 29 -6.19 4.41 -8.80
N MET A 30 -5.12 5.23 -8.86
CA MET A 30 -4.00 5.20 -7.92
C MET A 30 -3.53 6.63 -7.61
N LYS A 31 -4.37 7.38 -6.91
CA LYS A 31 -4.05 8.69 -6.34
C LYS A 31 -3.38 8.50 -4.98
N ASN A 32 -2.18 7.91 -5.00
CA ASN A 32 -1.48 7.62 -3.76
C ASN A 32 -0.93 8.91 -3.15
N HIS A 33 -1.13 9.09 -1.85
CA HIS A 33 -0.64 10.26 -1.12
C HIS A 33 0.73 9.96 -0.49
N HIS A 34 0.76 9.45 0.74
CA HIS A 34 2.00 9.11 1.46
C HIS A 34 2.18 7.60 1.67
N GLY A 35 1.12 6.81 1.38
CA GLY A 35 1.03 5.40 1.81
C GLY A 35 1.87 4.41 1.00
N GLY A 36 2.52 4.85 -0.07
CA GLY A 36 3.27 3.97 -0.95
C GLY A 36 2.41 2.97 -1.72
N VAL A 37 3.06 2.16 -2.53
CA VAL A 37 2.47 1.05 -3.27
C VAL A 37 3.41 -0.14 -3.21
N VAL A 38 2.86 -1.36 -3.22
CA VAL A 38 3.64 -2.60 -3.30
C VAL A 38 3.25 -3.40 -4.53
N LEU A 39 4.24 -3.99 -5.21
CA LEU A 39 4.05 -4.85 -6.35
C LEU A 39 4.26 -6.30 -5.91
N VAL A 40 3.23 -7.14 -6.06
CA VAL A 40 3.25 -8.56 -5.71
C VAL A 40 2.65 -9.35 -6.86
N ASP A 41 3.40 -10.31 -7.40
CA ASP A 41 2.96 -11.25 -8.45
C ASP A 41 2.25 -10.59 -9.63
N GLY A 42 2.74 -9.41 -10.08
CA GLY A 42 2.18 -8.66 -11.19
C GLY A 42 0.96 -7.80 -10.85
N TYR A 43 0.63 -7.66 -9.56
CA TYR A 43 -0.45 -6.79 -9.09
C TYR A 43 0.08 -5.70 -8.16
N LEU A 44 -0.42 -4.50 -8.35
CA LEU A 44 -0.06 -3.31 -7.57
C LEU A 44 -1.12 -3.05 -6.51
N TYR A 45 -0.70 -2.98 -5.26
CA TYR A 45 -1.57 -2.68 -4.11
C TYR A 45 -1.19 -1.34 -3.50
N GLY A 46 -2.16 -0.50 -3.22
CA GLY A 46 -1.95 0.79 -2.59
C GLY A 46 -3.25 1.53 -2.32
N PHE A 47 -3.17 2.63 -1.59
CA PHE A 47 -4.32 3.46 -1.30
C PHE A 47 -4.55 4.48 -2.43
N ASN A 48 -5.69 4.36 -3.11
CA ASN A 48 -6.24 5.41 -3.96
C ASN A 48 -7.00 6.38 -3.06
N ASP A 49 -6.31 7.40 -2.54
CA ASP A 49 -6.76 8.24 -1.44
C ASP A 49 -7.12 7.38 -0.20
N SER A 50 -8.38 7.19 0.12
CA SER A 50 -8.85 6.40 1.28
C SER A 50 -9.30 4.97 0.93
N ILE A 51 -9.09 4.51 -0.29
CA ILE A 51 -9.56 3.23 -0.79
C ILE A 51 -8.38 2.34 -1.13
N LEU A 52 -8.21 1.24 -0.39
CA LEU A 52 -7.23 0.21 -0.76
C LEU A 52 -7.65 -0.40 -2.10
N THR A 53 -6.73 -0.37 -3.05
CA THR A 53 -6.99 -0.72 -4.45
C THR A 53 -5.94 -1.71 -4.92
N CYS A 54 -6.38 -2.75 -5.62
CA CYS A 54 -5.53 -3.65 -6.38
C CYS A 54 -5.67 -3.34 -7.87
N LEU A 55 -4.53 -3.16 -8.54
CA LEU A 55 -4.45 -2.99 -9.99
C LEU A 55 -3.64 -4.13 -10.61
N ASP A 56 -4.03 -4.55 -11.80
CA ASP A 56 -3.13 -5.27 -12.70
C ASP A 56 -1.99 -4.31 -13.12
N PHE A 57 -0.75 -4.68 -12.82
CA PHE A 57 0.40 -3.79 -13.02
C PHE A 57 0.66 -3.48 -14.50
N ALA A 58 0.47 -4.45 -15.37
CA ALA A 58 0.78 -4.30 -16.79
C ALA A 58 -0.22 -3.41 -17.54
N THR A 59 -1.48 -3.38 -17.08
CA THR A 59 -2.59 -2.72 -17.79
C THR A 59 -3.21 -1.55 -17.04
N GLY A 60 -2.96 -1.40 -15.73
CA GLY A 60 -3.62 -0.41 -14.88
C GLY A 60 -5.09 -0.74 -14.57
N ARG A 61 -5.57 -1.92 -14.97
CA ARG A 61 -6.94 -2.36 -14.73
C ARG A 61 -7.17 -2.60 -13.25
N VAL A 62 -8.26 -2.04 -12.71
CA VAL A 62 -8.69 -2.31 -11.34
C VAL A 62 -9.19 -3.74 -11.20
N MET A 63 -8.59 -4.48 -10.27
CA MET A 63 -9.02 -5.83 -9.88
C MET A 63 -10.09 -5.76 -8.79
N TRP A 64 -9.83 -4.98 -7.74
CA TRP A 64 -10.81 -4.70 -6.68
C TRP A 64 -10.49 -3.39 -5.95
N ARG A 65 -11.48 -2.91 -5.19
CA ARG A 65 -11.39 -1.74 -4.30
C ARG A 65 -12.14 -2.02 -3.01
N HIS A 66 -11.58 -1.57 -1.88
CA HIS A 66 -12.22 -1.71 -0.57
C HIS A 66 -11.80 -0.58 0.38
N ARG A 67 -12.67 -0.16 1.29
CA ARG A 67 -12.33 0.87 2.28
C ARG A 67 -11.23 0.42 3.25
N SER A 68 -11.16 -0.88 3.56
CA SER A 68 -10.14 -1.44 4.46
C SER A 68 -10.08 -0.66 5.78
N VAL A 69 -8.93 -0.07 6.08
CA VAL A 69 -8.69 0.77 7.27
C VAL A 69 -8.89 2.27 7.00
N GLY A 70 -9.33 2.64 5.81
CA GLY A 70 -9.37 4.05 5.36
C GLY A 70 -8.02 4.49 4.78
N LYS A 71 -7.78 5.80 4.71
CA LYS A 71 -6.53 6.35 4.19
C LYS A 71 -5.33 5.93 5.04
N GLY A 72 -4.27 5.44 4.40
CA GLY A 72 -3.14 4.90 5.14
C GLY A 72 -1.97 4.47 4.26
N SER A 73 -1.07 3.71 4.85
CA SER A 73 0.14 3.15 4.25
C SER A 73 0.06 1.62 4.14
N VAL A 74 0.87 1.05 3.26
CA VAL A 74 0.91 -0.39 3.00
C VAL A 74 2.35 -0.91 2.98
N SER A 75 2.55 -2.10 3.56
CA SER A 75 3.75 -2.93 3.41
C SER A 75 3.34 -4.36 3.10
N PHE A 76 4.26 -5.17 2.58
CA PHE A 76 4.00 -6.57 2.22
C PHE A 76 5.00 -7.49 2.91
N ALA A 77 4.50 -8.58 3.48
CA ALA A 77 5.29 -9.70 3.96
C ALA A 77 4.45 -10.98 3.94
N ASP A 78 5.05 -12.11 3.62
CA ASP A 78 4.49 -13.46 3.73
C ASP A 78 3.06 -13.59 3.16
N GLY A 79 2.87 -13.12 1.93
CA GLY A 79 1.58 -13.21 1.22
C GLY A 79 0.50 -12.22 1.71
N HIS A 80 0.83 -11.33 2.65
CA HIS A 80 -0.11 -10.40 3.25
C HIS A 80 0.31 -8.94 3.12
N LEU A 81 -0.68 -8.07 3.01
CA LEU A 81 -0.56 -6.63 3.10
C LEU A 81 -0.79 -6.23 4.56
N TYR A 82 0.18 -5.57 5.15
CA TYR A 82 0.05 -4.88 6.43
C TYR A 82 -0.31 -3.44 6.14
N VAL A 83 -1.47 -3.02 6.57
CA VAL A 83 -2.00 -1.67 6.29
C VAL A 83 -2.18 -0.90 7.59
N GLN A 84 -1.69 0.34 7.63
CA GLN A 84 -1.82 1.25 8.77
C GLN A 84 -2.57 2.51 8.35
N SER A 85 -3.66 2.80 9.02
CA SER A 85 -4.50 3.97 8.79
C SER A 85 -3.89 5.25 9.38
N GLU A 86 -4.25 6.40 8.84
CA GLU A 86 -4.04 7.70 9.50
C GLU A 86 -4.75 7.81 10.86
N THR A 87 -5.79 6.99 11.09
CA THR A 87 -6.69 7.02 12.25
C THR A 87 -6.53 5.83 13.19
N ASN A 88 -5.28 5.35 13.38
CA ASN A 88 -4.90 4.36 14.39
C ASN A 88 -5.39 2.92 14.15
N LEU A 89 -5.97 2.57 12.99
CA LEU A 89 -6.30 1.20 12.61
C LEU A 89 -5.13 0.52 11.91
N VAL A 90 -4.86 -0.71 12.28
CA VAL A 90 -3.91 -1.60 11.58
C VAL A 90 -4.68 -2.82 11.11
N GLY A 91 -4.50 -3.21 9.86
CA GLY A 91 -5.18 -4.35 9.23
C GLY A 91 -4.21 -5.30 8.57
N LEU A 92 -4.58 -6.58 8.53
CA LEU A 92 -3.93 -7.65 7.79
C LEU A 92 -4.85 -8.11 6.67
N VAL A 93 -4.38 -8.02 5.42
CA VAL A 93 -5.17 -8.33 4.22
C VAL A 93 -4.39 -9.28 3.34
N GLU A 94 -5.03 -10.32 2.81
CA GLU A 94 -4.40 -11.23 1.86
C GLU A 94 -4.03 -10.51 0.56
N ALA A 95 -2.79 -10.66 0.09
CA ALA A 95 -2.32 -10.07 -1.16
C ALA A 95 -2.78 -10.92 -2.35
N THR A 96 -4.04 -10.76 -2.77
CA THR A 96 -4.64 -11.52 -3.88
C THR A 96 -5.41 -10.60 -4.82
N PRO A 97 -5.36 -10.83 -6.15
CA PRO A 97 -6.17 -10.06 -7.11
C PRO A 97 -7.64 -10.48 -7.16
N SER A 98 -8.01 -11.62 -6.54
CA SER A 98 -9.35 -12.19 -6.63
C SER A 98 -10.40 -11.50 -5.77
N GLY A 99 -10.00 -10.54 -4.92
CA GLY A 99 -10.90 -9.76 -4.06
C GLY A 99 -10.26 -9.38 -2.74
N TYR A 100 -10.87 -8.45 -2.02
CA TYR A 100 -10.45 -8.06 -0.68
C TYR A 100 -10.76 -9.17 0.33
N ARG A 101 -9.74 -9.60 1.07
CA ARG A 101 -9.86 -10.61 2.12
C ARG A 101 -9.09 -10.16 3.34
N GLU A 102 -9.80 -9.66 4.33
CA GLU A 102 -9.22 -9.27 5.62
C GLU A 102 -9.04 -10.50 6.51
N LYS A 103 -7.87 -10.61 7.13
CA LYS A 103 -7.51 -11.67 8.08
C LYS A 103 -7.65 -11.20 9.53
N GLY A 104 -7.54 -9.91 9.76
CA GLY A 104 -7.70 -9.33 11.08
C GLY A 104 -7.41 -7.84 11.10
N ARG A 105 -7.82 -7.18 12.18
CA ARG A 105 -7.50 -5.77 12.45
C ARG A 105 -7.44 -5.50 13.95
N PHE A 106 -6.71 -4.46 14.31
CA PHE A 106 -6.67 -3.95 15.67
C PHE A 106 -6.45 -2.43 15.68
N GLU A 107 -6.73 -1.81 16.81
CA GLU A 107 -6.46 -0.39 17.03
C GLU A 107 -5.17 -0.21 17.82
N ILE A 108 -4.38 0.80 17.45
CA ILE A 108 -3.23 1.27 18.22
C ILE A 108 -3.64 2.52 19.02
N PRO A 109 -2.93 2.86 20.12
CA PRO A 109 -3.26 4.01 20.94
C PRO A 109 -3.35 5.30 20.12
N ASP A 110 -4.45 6.03 20.29
CA ASP A 110 -4.64 7.33 19.67
C ASP A 110 -3.70 8.37 20.29
N LYS A 111 -3.08 9.18 19.44
CA LYS A 111 -2.18 10.28 19.82
C LYS A 111 -2.76 11.65 19.46
N GLY A 112 -4.03 11.70 19.00
CA GLY A 112 -4.70 12.94 18.59
C GLY A 112 -4.17 13.57 17.31
N LEU A 113 -3.28 12.87 16.59
CA LEU A 113 -2.65 13.32 15.35
C LEU A 113 -2.63 12.17 14.33
N SER A 114 -2.66 12.52 13.04
CA SER A 114 -2.60 11.52 11.96
C SER A 114 -1.29 10.74 11.95
N SER A 115 -1.37 9.43 11.79
CA SER A 115 -0.22 8.54 11.63
C SER A 115 0.11 8.35 10.14
N TRP A 116 1.35 8.66 9.73
CA TRP A 116 1.81 8.54 8.34
C TRP A 116 2.94 7.55 8.14
N ALA A 117 3.35 6.87 9.21
CA ALA A 117 4.39 5.87 9.14
C ALA A 117 3.92 4.63 8.36
N HIS A 118 4.87 3.95 7.70
CA HIS A 118 4.61 2.64 7.13
C HIS A 118 4.84 1.56 8.19
N PRO A 119 3.98 0.53 8.28
CA PRO A 119 4.28 -0.63 9.09
C PRO A 119 5.48 -1.38 8.49
N VAL A 120 6.31 -1.96 9.35
CA VAL A 120 7.50 -2.72 8.94
C VAL A 120 7.41 -4.11 9.55
N VAL A 121 7.63 -5.13 8.72
CA VAL A 121 7.75 -6.53 9.17
C VAL A 121 9.21 -6.95 9.04
N SER A 122 9.77 -7.44 10.14
CA SER A 122 11.14 -7.95 10.16
C SER A 122 11.32 -8.95 11.29
N ASN A 123 11.99 -10.08 11.00
CA ASN A 123 12.31 -11.12 11.98
C ASN A 123 11.11 -11.56 12.84
N GLY A 124 9.96 -11.86 12.20
CA GLY A 124 8.74 -12.29 12.87
C GLY A 124 8.09 -11.23 13.77
N ARG A 125 8.42 -9.97 13.57
CA ARG A 125 7.83 -8.86 14.32
C ARG A 125 7.24 -7.81 13.39
N LEU A 126 6.11 -7.25 13.81
CA LEU A 126 5.49 -6.10 13.21
C LEU A 126 5.82 -4.85 14.03
N TYR A 127 6.43 -3.87 13.37
CA TYR A 127 6.76 -2.57 13.93
C TYR A 127 5.76 -1.55 13.40
N VAL A 128 5.07 -0.87 14.31
CA VAL A 128 4.08 0.16 14.00
C VAL A 128 4.45 1.42 14.76
N ARG A 129 4.62 2.51 14.04
CA ARG A 129 4.89 3.80 14.66
C ARG A 129 3.66 4.69 14.60
N ASN A 130 3.33 5.29 15.74
CA ASN A 130 2.34 6.37 15.82
C ASN A 130 2.96 7.54 16.61
N GLN A 131 3.27 8.62 15.91
CA GLN A 131 3.93 9.81 16.42
C GLN A 131 5.27 9.47 17.13
N ASP A 132 5.37 9.69 18.42
CA ASP A 132 6.53 9.45 19.28
C ASP A 132 6.61 8.00 19.81
N THR A 133 5.61 7.17 19.53
CA THR A 133 5.49 5.82 20.07
C THR A 133 5.79 4.77 19.00
N MET A 134 6.67 3.83 19.32
CA MET A 134 6.92 2.60 18.55
C MET A 134 6.28 1.43 19.27
N LEU A 135 5.39 0.73 18.59
CA LEU A 135 4.75 -0.50 19.04
C LEU A 135 5.36 -1.68 18.30
N VAL A 136 5.66 -2.75 19.01
CA VAL A 136 6.26 -3.96 18.44
C VAL A 136 5.40 -5.16 18.83
N TYR A 137 4.92 -5.87 17.83
CA TYR A 137 4.09 -7.06 18.00
C TYR A 137 4.86 -8.29 17.51
N ASP A 138 4.81 -9.37 18.28
CA ASP A 138 5.26 -10.69 17.84
C ASP A 138 4.20 -11.26 16.88
N ILE A 139 4.60 -11.66 15.67
CA ILE A 139 3.74 -12.21 14.63
C ILE A 139 4.21 -13.61 14.18
N HIS A 140 5.01 -14.30 14.99
CA HIS A 140 5.29 -15.71 14.78
C HIS A 140 4.00 -16.54 14.99
N GLU A 141 3.84 -17.59 14.19
CA GLU A 141 2.79 -18.62 14.39
C GLU A 141 3.18 -19.56 15.54
#